data_7daa8fc2486ec24ecac364f038242298
#
_entry.id   7daa8fc2486ec24ecac364f038242298
#
_cell.length_a   1.000
_cell.length_b   1.000
_cell.length_c   1.000
_cell.angle_alpha   90.00
_cell.angle_beta   90.00
_cell.angle_gamma   90.00
#
_symmetry.space_group_name_H-M   'P 1'
#
loop_
_entity.id
_entity.type
_entity.pdbx_description
1 polymer ?
#
loop_
_entity_poly.entity_id
_entity_poly.type
_entity_poly.pdbx_seq_one_letter_code
_entity_poly.pdbx_strand_id
1 'polypeptide(L)'
;MNKEEWLKKGYVTEPVDKTLDLKTEIDKLRKEKNVLILGHYYQSGEIQDIADFVGDSLALAQWAAKTDADIIVMCGVHFMGETAKILCPDKKVLVPDLNAGCSLADSCPADEFAKFVQEHPDYTVISYVNTTAAVKAVTDVVVTSTNAKQIVDSFPADEKIIFGPDRNLGNYINSITGRDMLLWDGACHVHEQFSVEKILELKKQYPNAAILVHPECKGAVSKLADKVASTAGLLKYAITSDKKDFIVATESGILHEMRKKCPEKNFIPAPPEDSTCACNECNFMRLNTLEKLYNTLKYEWPEVTVDEAVAEEAVKPIKKMLEISEKLGL
;
A
#
# COMPACT_ATOMS: atom_id res chain seq x y z
N MET A 1 -3.42 6.77 -32.62
CA MET A 1 -3.32 6.93 -31.16
C MET A 1 -4.29 8.00 -30.70
N ASN A 2 -5.27 7.63 -29.91
CA ASN A 2 -6.31 8.56 -29.41
C ASN A 2 -5.96 9.06 -28.00
N LYS A 3 -4.99 9.98 -27.90
CA LYS A 3 -4.53 10.52 -26.61
C LYS A 3 -5.63 11.23 -25.80
N GLU A 4 -6.63 11.82 -26.47
CA GLU A 4 -7.77 12.45 -25.77
C GLU A 4 -8.63 11.40 -25.05
N GLU A 5 -8.80 10.24 -25.66
CA GLU A 5 -9.51 9.12 -25.04
C GLU A 5 -8.73 8.57 -23.83
N TRP A 6 -7.41 8.42 -23.97
CA TRP A 6 -6.56 7.98 -22.86
C TRP A 6 -6.66 8.92 -21.66
N LEU A 7 -6.54 10.24 -21.90
CA LEU A 7 -6.70 11.24 -20.84
C LEU A 7 -8.06 11.13 -20.13
N LYS A 8 -9.13 10.93 -20.91
CA LYS A 8 -10.47 10.75 -20.33
C LYS A 8 -10.63 9.45 -19.56
N LYS A 9 -9.97 8.37 -20.00
CA LYS A 9 -10.07 7.05 -19.39
C LYS A 9 -9.06 6.82 -18.26
N GLY A 10 -7.97 7.58 -18.22
CA GLY A 10 -6.88 7.40 -17.24
C GLY A 10 -5.93 6.24 -17.54
N TYR A 11 -6.06 5.58 -18.68
CA TYR A 11 -5.18 4.50 -19.14
C TYR A 11 -5.16 4.41 -20.67
N VAL A 12 -4.18 3.74 -21.23
CA VAL A 12 -4.06 3.52 -22.68
C VAL A 12 -5.13 2.53 -23.15
N THR A 13 -6.00 2.97 -24.09
CA THR A 13 -7.13 2.18 -24.59
C THR A 13 -6.82 1.43 -25.90
N GLU A 14 -5.57 1.46 -26.36
CA GLU A 14 -5.17 0.75 -27.58
C GLU A 14 -5.38 -0.77 -27.40
N PRO A 15 -6.02 -1.41 -28.37
CA PRO A 15 -6.27 -2.84 -28.31
C PRO A 15 -4.94 -3.62 -28.34
N VAL A 16 -4.86 -4.62 -27.50
CA VAL A 16 -3.71 -5.53 -27.45
C VAL A 16 -4.01 -6.74 -28.33
N ASP A 17 -3.04 -7.11 -29.18
CA ASP A 17 -3.13 -8.33 -29.97
C ASP A 17 -3.16 -9.55 -29.04
N LYS A 18 -4.25 -10.32 -29.11
CA LYS A 18 -4.49 -11.48 -28.26
C LYS A 18 -3.57 -12.66 -28.55
N THR A 19 -2.79 -12.62 -29.64
CA THR A 19 -1.80 -13.65 -29.99
C THR A 19 -0.46 -13.42 -29.29
N LEU A 20 -0.24 -12.25 -28.69
CA LEU A 20 1.00 -11.92 -27.99
C LEU A 20 1.10 -12.66 -26.65
N ASP A 21 2.29 -13.19 -26.37
CA ASP A 21 2.68 -13.52 -25.00
C ASP A 21 3.08 -12.23 -24.27
N LEU A 22 2.13 -11.70 -23.50
CA LEU A 22 2.33 -10.41 -22.82
C LEU A 22 3.49 -10.41 -21.85
N LYS A 23 3.79 -11.51 -21.19
CA LYS A 23 4.94 -11.61 -20.28
C LYS A 23 6.25 -11.43 -21.03
N THR A 24 6.41 -12.10 -22.15
CA THR A 24 7.59 -11.97 -23.03
C THR A 24 7.72 -10.55 -23.59
N GLU A 25 6.62 -9.95 -24.07
CA GLU A 25 6.65 -8.60 -24.61
C GLU A 25 6.92 -7.52 -23.55
N ILE A 26 6.38 -7.67 -22.36
CA ILE A 26 6.66 -6.80 -21.20
C ILE A 26 8.16 -6.89 -20.85
N ASP A 27 8.72 -8.10 -20.76
CA ASP A 27 10.14 -8.31 -20.47
C ASP A 27 11.07 -7.68 -21.51
N LYS A 28 10.68 -7.73 -22.78
CA LYS A 28 11.40 -7.08 -23.87
C LYS A 28 11.38 -5.56 -23.72
N LEU A 29 10.18 -4.96 -23.58
CA LEU A 29 10.03 -3.51 -23.43
C LEU A 29 10.74 -2.98 -22.18
N ARG A 30 10.67 -3.72 -21.07
CA ARG A 30 11.34 -3.37 -19.81
C ARG A 30 12.85 -3.25 -19.99
N LYS A 31 13.49 -4.19 -20.71
CA LYS A 31 14.92 -4.18 -21.00
C LYS A 31 15.31 -3.09 -21.98
N GLU A 32 14.53 -2.94 -23.07
CA GLU A 32 14.78 -1.94 -24.11
C GLU A 32 14.73 -0.51 -23.58
N LYS A 33 13.87 -0.24 -22.58
CA LYS A 33 13.61 1.11 -22.07
C LYS A 33 14.21 1.36 -20.68
N ASN A 34 15.01 0.45 -20.15
CA ASN A 34 15.57 0.53 -18.80
C ASN A 34 14.52 0.82 -17.73
N VAL A 35 13.52 -0.03 -17.64
CA VAL A 35 12.36 0.12 -16.74
C VAL A 35 12.52 -0.75 -15.52
N LEU A 36 12.19 -0.20 -14.35
CA LEU A 36 11.93 -0.93 -13.10
C LEU A 36 10.41 -1.06 -12.88
N ILE A 37 9.92 -2.28 -12.79
CA ILE A 37 8.52 -2.58 -12.47
C ILE A 37 8.42 -2.94 -10.99
N LEU A 38 7.73 -2.10 -10.22
CA LEU A 38 7.48 -2.28 -8.79
C LEU A 38 6.04 -2.74 -8.57
N GLY A 39 5.85 -3.89 -7.91
CA GLY A 39 4.54 -4.45 -7.62
C GLY A 39 4.22 -4.46 -6.13
N HIS A 40 3.04 -3.98 -5.75
CA HIS A 40 2.59 -4.13 -4.36
C HIS A 40 2.09 -5.55 -4.10
N TYR A 41 2.24 -6.06 -2.87
CA TYR A 41 1.72 -7.38 -2.45
C TYR A 41 0.22 -7.59 -2.71
N TYR A 42 -0.56 -6.51 -2.86
CA TYR A 42 -2.00 -6.57 -3.12
C TYR A 42 -2.36 -6.62 -4.61
N GLN A 43 -1.39 -6.71 -5.49
CA GLN A 43 -1.62 -6.93 -6.92
C GLN A 43 -2.08 -8.36 -7.21
N SER A 44 -2.63 -8.59 -8.41
CA SER A 44 -2.86 -9.94 -8.91
C SER A 44 -1.55 -10.71 -9.00
N GLY A 45 -1.60 -12.05 -8.89
CA GLY A 45 -0.41 -12.90 -9.01
C GLY A 45 0.34 -12.69 -10.33
N GLU A 46 -0.38 -12.42 -11.43
CA GLU A 46 0.25 -12.16 -12.73
C GLU A 46 1.12 -10.90 -12.74
N ILE A 47 0.68 -9.83 -12.06
CA ILE A 47 1.46 -8.60 -11.90
C ILE A 47 2.62 -8.82 -10.93
N GLN A 48 2.39 -9.55 -9.82
CA GLN A 48 3.47 -9.87 -8.88
C GLN A 48 4.56 -10.70 -9.56
N ASP A 49 4.21 -11.66 -10.40
CA ASP A 49 5.18 -12.53 -11.08
C ASP A 49 6.01 -11.83 -12.16
N ILE A 50 5.52 -10.72 -12.75
CA ILE A 50 6.25 -9.95 -13.76
C ILE A 50 7.05 -8.79 -13.18
N ALA A 51 6.74 -8.36 -11.95
CA ALA A 51 7.44 -7.26 -11.29
C ALA A 51 8.91 -7.62 -10.99
N ASP A 52 9.81 -6.65 -11.10
CA ASP A 52 11.20 -6.78 -10.69
C ASP A 52 11.34 -6.91 -9.19
N PHE A 53 10.46 -6.24 -8.45
CA PHE A 53 10.38 -6.30 -7.01
C PHE A 53 8.93 -6.24 -6.54
N VAL A 54 8.58 -7.10 -5.58
CA VAL A 54 7.27 -7.12 -4.92
C VAL A 54 7.46 -6.81 -3.44
N GLY A 55 6.71 -5.84 -2.93
CA GLY A 55 6.86 -5.38 -1.55
C GLY A 55 5.66 -4.64 -1.00
N ASP A 56 5.77 -4.19 0.25
CA ASP A 56 4.88 -3.22 0.85
C ASP A 56 5.28 -1.78 0.47
N SER A 57 4.49 -0.79 0.90
CA SER A 57 4.71 0.61 0.53
C SER A 57 6.08 1.15 0.95
N LEU A 58 6.65 0.71 2.10
CA LEU A 58 7.98 1.13 2.53
C LEU A 58 9.06 0.58 1.61
N ALA A 59 9.03 -0.72 1.36
CA ALA A 59 10.00 -1.38 0.50
C ALA A 59 9.96 -0.82 -0.93
N LEU A 60 8.76 -0.57 -1.48
CA LEU A 60 8.62 0.03 -2.82
C LEU A 60 9.19 1.45 -2.87
N ALA A 61 8.96 2.28 -1.85
CA ALA A 61 9.55 3.62 -1.77
C ALA A 61 11.08 3.58 -1.67
N GLN A 62 11.64 2.64 -0.88
CA GLN A 62 13.08 2.44 -0.75
C GLN A 62 13.73 1.99 -2.09
N TRP A 63 13.07 1.09 -2.81
CA TRP A 63 13.53 0.64 -4.12
C TRP A 63 13.47 1.75 -5.17
N ALA A 64 12.37 2.51 -5.21
CA ALA A 64 12.24 3.66 -6.10
C ALA A 64 13.36 4.68 -5.87
N ALA A 65 13.68 5.00 -4.60
CA ALA A 65 14.70 5.97 -4.24
C ALA A 65 16.14 5.55 -4.62
N LYS A 66 16.40 4.25 -4.80
CA LYS A 66 17.76 3.69 -5.04
C LYS A 66 18.00 3.21 -6.46
N THR A 67 16.99 3.22 -7.32
CA THR A 67 17.09 2.64 -8.67
C THR A 67 17.87 3.52 -9.65
N ASP A 68 18.62 2.89 -10.54
CA ASP A 68 19.28 3.54 -11.70
C ASP A 68 18.41 3.47 -12.97
N ALA A 69 17.23 2.86 -12.93
CA ALA A 69 16.31 2.81 -14.06
C ALA A 69 15.86 4.21 -14.50
N ASP A 70 15.64 4.40 -15.80
CA ASP A 70 15.16 5.68 -16.35
C ASP A 70 13.65 5.84 -16.14
N ILE A 71 12.93 4.72 -16.15
CA ILE A 71 11.48 4.67 -15.98
C ILE A 71 11.14 3.75 -14.81
N ILE A 72 10.24 4.20 -13.93
CA ILE A 72 9.63 3.40 -12.89
C ILE A 72 8.17 3.15 -13.25
N VAL A 73 7.74 1.90 -13.30
CA VAL A 73 6.31 1.56 -13.37
C VAL A 73 5.86 1.08 -12.01
N MET A 74 4.96 1.82 -11.39
CA MET A 74 4.37 1.49 -10.10
C MET A 74 3.05 0.71 -10.31
N CYS A 75 3.10 -0.60 -10.18
CA CYS A 75 1.90 -1.44 -10.10
C CYS A 75 1.38 -1.45 -8.67
N GLY A 76 0.57 -0.47 -8.37
CA GLY A 76 -0.02 -0.18 -7.07
C GLY A 76 -1.19 0.77 -7.22
N VAL A 77 -1.40 1.63 -6.24
CA VAL A 77 -2.41 2.69 -6.26
C VAL A 77 -1.74 4.07 -6.41
N HIS A 78 -2.52 5.07 -6.81
CA HIS A 78 -2.04 6.37 -7.27
C HIS A 78 -1.05 7.05 -6.31
N PHE A 79 -1.31 7.07 -5.01
CA PHE A 79 -0.41 7.69 -4.03
C PHE A 79 0.99 7.04 -3.96
N MET A 80 1.10 5.76 -4.35
CA MET A 80 2.42 5.08 -4.44
C MET A 80 3.21 5.60 -5.63
N GLY A 81 2.53 5.86 -6.75
CA GLY A 81 3.11 6.55 -7.91
C GLY A 81 3.54 7.97 -7.59
N GLU A 82 2.71 8.75 -6.87
CA GLU A 82 3.08 10.08 -6.37
C GLU A 82 4.31 10.03 -5.47
N THR A 83 4.36 9.09 -4.53
CA THR A 83 5.51 8.91 -3.63
C THR A 83 6.79 8.62 -4.41
N ALA A 84 6.72 7.73 -5.42
CA ALA A 84 7.86 7.45 -6.30
C ALA A 84 8.27 8.68 -7.13
N LYS A 85 7.32 9.46 -7.66
CA LYS A 85 7.59 10.68 -8.43
C LYS A 85 8.23 11.77 -7.56
N ILE A 86 7.76 11.94 -6.33
CA ILE A 86 8.32 12.89 -5.36
C ILE A 86 9.77 12.52 -4.99
N LEU A 87 10.06 11.24 -4.83
CA LEU A 87 11.41 10.75 -4.51
C LEU A 87 12.36 10.81 -5.71
N CYS A 88 11.83 10.67 -6.92
CA CYS A 88 12.59 10.56 -8.18
C CYS A 88 12.04 11.57 -9.21
N PRO A 89 12.16 12.89 -8.97
CA PRO A 89 11.56 13.92 -9.82
C PRO A 89 12.08 13.89 -11.26
N ASP A 90 13.34 13.48 -11.46
CA ASP A 90 14.00 13.42 -12.77
C ASP A 90 13.63 12.16 -13.56
N LYS A 91 12.99 11.16 -12.93
CA LYS A 91 12.60 9.91 -13.58
C LYS A 91 11.17 9.98 -14.09
N LYS A 92 10.88 9.26 -15.16
CA LYS A 92 9.52 9.03 -15.60
C LYS A 92 8.87 7.98 -14.70
N VAL A 93 7.81 8.35 -13.99
CA VAL A 93 7.03 7.44 -13.14
C VAL A 93 5.69 7.18 -13.80
N LEU A 94 5.43 5.93 -14.14
CA LEU A 94 4.23 5.47 -14.81
C LEU A 94 3.38 4.61 -13.86
N VAL A 95 2.07 4.60 -14.09
CA VAL A 95 1.13 3.67 -13.46
C VAL A 95 0.28 3.03 -14.55
N PRO A 96 -0.16 1.77 -14.46
CA PRO A 96 -0.97 1.16 -15.50
C PRO A 96 -2.34 1.80 -15.68
N ASP A 97 -2.88 2.39 -14.62
CA ASP A 97 -4.19 3.05 -14.60
C ASP A 97 -4.24 4.17 -13.55
N LEU A 98 -4.53 5.41 -13.97
CA LEU A 98 -4.68 6.56 -13.05
C LEU A 98 -5.92 6.45 -12.15
N ASN A 99 -6.91 5.61 -12.51
CA ASN A 99 -8.08 5.37 -11.67
C ASN A 99 -7.79 4.40 -10.50
N ALA A 100 -6.59 3.83 -10.44
CA ALA A 100 -6.16 3.02 -9.31
C ALA A 100 -5.97 3.91 -8.06
N GLY A 101 -7.08 4.41 -7.50
CA GLY A 101 -7.16 5.24 -6.31
C GLY A 101 -7.01 4.46 -5.01
N CYS A 102 -7.39 5.08 -3.90
CA CYS A 102 -7.38 4.45 -2.58
C CYS A 102 -8.47 5.06 -1.70
N SER A 103 -9.43 4.24 -1.27
CA SER A 103 -10.54 4.70 -0.42
C SER A 103 -10.07 5.33 0.90
N LEU A 104 -8.93 4.87 1.43
CA LEU A 104 -8.35 5.46 2.63
C LEU A 104 -7.78 6.85 2.33
N ALA A 105 -7.08 7.03 1.20
CA ALA A 105 -6.61 8.36 0.78
C ALA A 105 -7.79 9.29 0.48
N ASP A 106 -8.84 8.78 -0.16
CA ASP A 106 -10.06 9.55 -0.47
C ASP A 106 -10.83 9.98 0.79
N SER A 107 -10.70 9.23 1.91
CA SER A 107 -11.29 9.60 3.20
C SER A 107 -10.58 10.74 3.92
N CYS A 108 -9.49 11.27 3.33
CA CYS A 108 -8.68 12.34 3.89
C CYS A 108 -8.42 13.43 2.84
N PRO A 109 -9.44 14.25 2.50
CA PRO A 109 -9.27 15.38 1.60
C PRO A 109 -8.22 16.37 2.14
N ALA A 110 -7.32 16.81 1.26
CA ALA A 110 -6.14 17.57 1.69
C ALA A 110 -6.48 18.93 2.32
N ASP A 111 -7.49 19.61 1.83
CA ASP A 111 -7.98 20.88 2.36
C ASP A 111 -8.62 20.73 3.75
N GLU A 112 -9.40 19.67 3.95
CA GLU A 112 -10.00 19.36 5.24
C GLU A 112 -8.94 18.94 6.26
N PHE A 113 -7.97 18.12 5.84
CA PHE A 113 -6.87 17.71 6.70
C PHE A 113 -5.96 18.87 7.07
N ALA A 114 -5.64 19.75 6.11
CA ALA A 114 -4.85 20.97 6.37
C ALA A 114 -5.55 21.88 7.40
N LYS A 115 -6.88 22.03 7.30
CA LYS A 115 -7.67 22.79 8.29
C LYS A 115 -7.60 22.12 9.66
N PHE A 116 -7.77 20.82 9.73
CA PHE A 116 -7.67 20.04 10.98
C PHE A 116 -6.31 20.23 11.65
N VAL A 117 -5.22 20.21 10.88
CA VAL A 117 -3.87 20.48 11.37
C VAL A 117 -3.75 21.94 11.89
N GLN A 118 -4.28 22.92 11.16
CA GLN A 118 -4.25 24.33 11.58
C GLN A 118 -5.01 24.61 12.88
N GLU A 119 -6.05 23.83 13.17
CA GLU A 119 -6.81 23.91 14.44
C GLU A 119 -6.01 23.35 15.64
N HIS A 120 -4.90 22.65 15.39
CA HIS A 120 -4.06 22.00 16.39
C HIS A 120 -2.56 22.32 16.19
N PRO A 121 -2.16 23.62 16.30
CA PRO A 121 -0.83 24.07 15.90
C PRO A 121 0.31 23.58 16.81
N ASP A 122 -0.02 23.00 17.97
CA ASP A 122 0.92 22.43 18.95
C ASP A 122 1.07 20.91 18.83
N TYR A 123 0.54 20.31 17.75
CA TYR A 123 0.65 18.89 17.49
C TYR A 123 1.67 18.58 16.40
N THR A 124 2.42 17.50 16.57
CA THR A 124 3.22 16.90 15.50
C THR A 124 2.32 16.04 14.60
N VAL A 125 2.41 16.27 13.29
CA VAL A 125 1.57 15.58 12.30
C VAL A 125 2.27 14.35 11.76
N ILE A 126 1.75 13.17 12.06
CA ILE A 126 2.21 11.89 11.50
C ILE A 126 1.14 11.37 10.55
N SER A 127 1.48 11.25 9.28
CA SER A 127 0.55 10.71 8.29
C SER A 127 0.98 9.36 7.76
N TYR A 128 0.04 8.45 7.71
CA TYR A 128 0.21 7.19 7.01
C TYR A 128 0.40 7.45 5.50
N VAL A 129 1.26 6.67 4.85
CA VAL A 129 1.63 6.85 3.44
C VAL A 129 0.45 6.80 2.47
N ASN A 130 -0.66 6.18 2.88
CA ASN A 130 -1.90 6.07 2.12
C ASN A 130 -2.68 7.39 2.08
N THR A 131 -2.04 8.43 1.59
CA THR A 131 -2.54 9.80 1.45
C THR A 131 -2.05 10.41 0.15
N THR A 132 -2.69 11.49 -0.31
CA THR A 132 -2.24 12.25 -1.48
C THR A 132 -0.92 13.00 -1.19
N ALA A 133 -0.24 13.43 -2.24
CA ALA A 133 0.93 14.30 -2.12
C ALA A 133 0.61 15.59 -1.32
N ALA A 134 -0.59 16.16 -1.52
CA ALA A 134 -1.02 17.38 -0.84
C ALA A 134 -1.21 17.18 0.69
N VAL A 135 -1.68 16.03 1.15
CA VAL A 135 -1.70 15.69 2.59
C VAL A 135 -0.28 15.53 3.14
N LYS A 136 0.61 14.91 2.38
CA LYS A 136 2.02 14.77 2.78
C LYS A 136 2.72 16.13 2.90
N ALA A 137 2.33 17.12 2.11
CA ALA A 137 2.89 18.48 2.17
C ALA A 137 2.60 19.23 3.49
N VAL A 138 1.56 18.81 4.25
CA VAL A 138 1.22 19.37 5.57
C VAL A 138 1.55 18.43 6.72
N THR A 139 2.43 17.47 6.48
CA THR A 139 2.82 16.39 7.41
C THR A 139 4.26 16.60 7.88
N ASP A 140 4.56 16.29 9.15
CA ASP A 140 5.93 16.35 9.70
C ASP A 140 6.72 15.09 9.44
N VAL A 141 6.06 13.93 9.46
CA VAL A 141 6.67 12.64 9.11
C VAL A 141 5.62 11.68 8.55
N VAL A 142 5.96 11.02 7.45
CA VAL A 142 5.15 9.94 6.89
C VAL A 142 5.52 8.61 7.57
N VAL A 143 4.56 7.72 7.70
CA VAL A 143 4.78 6.35 8.20
C VAL A 143 4.12 5.32 7.28
N THR A 144 4.57 4.07 7.40
CA THR A 144 3.89 2.89 6.86
C THR A 144 3.48 1.98 8.01
N SER A 145 2.64 0.97 7.77
CA SER A 145 2.30 -0.02 8.80
C SER A 145 3.52 -0.79 9.32
N THR A 146 4.64 -0.79 8.59
CA THR A 146 5.89 -1.44 8.98
C THR A 146 6.67 -0.65 10.03
N ASN A 147 6.67 0.68 9.96
CA ASN A 147 7.51 1.55 10.79
C ASN A 147 6.73 2.49 11.73
N ALA A 148 5.40 2.53 11.64
CA ALA A 148 4.57 3.50 12.39
C ALA A 148 4.84 3.45 13.90
N LYS A 149 4.86 2.27 14.50
CA LYS A 149 5.16 2.13 15.93
C LYS A 149 6.51 2.72 16.30
N GLN A 150 7.55 2.35 15.58
CA GLN A 150 8.91 2.77 15.85
C GLN A 150 9.10 4.27 15.67
N ILE A 151 8.47 4.85 14.65
CA ILE A 151 8.51 6.29 14.41
C ILE A 151 7.74 7.04 15.51
N VAL A 152 6.57 6.59 15.91
CA VAL A 152 5.80 7.16 17.02
C VAL A 152 6.58 7.07 18.33
N ASP A 153 7.23 5.95 18.60
CA ASP A 153 8.07 5.76 19.81
C ASP A 153 9.34 6.63 19.81
N SER A 154 9.77 7.15 18.64
CA SER A 154 10.96 8.03 18.56
C SER A 154 10.70 9.45 19.06
N PHE A 155 9.42 9.84 19.23
CA PHE A 155 9.04 11.14 19.80
C PHE A 155 8.94 11.05 21.33
N PRO A 156 9.12 12.19 22.07
CA PRO A 156 8.90 12.27 23.51
C PRO A 156 7.54 11.67 23.92
N ALA A 157 7.44 11.08 25.10
CA ALA A 157 6.21 10.41 25.56
C ALA A 157 5.01 11.35 25.70
N ASP A 158 5.27 12.61 25.99
CA ASP A 158 4.30 13.71 26.15
C ASP A 158 4.03 14.51 24.84
N GLU A 159 4.69 14.10 23.73
CA GLU A 159 4.45 14.72 22.43
C GLU A 159 3.00 14.55 22.01
N LYS A 160 2.36 15.66 21.67
CA LYS A 160 1.01 15.67 21.11
C LYS A 160 1.10 15.33 19.63
N ILE A 161 0.41 14.27 19.22
CA ILE A 161 0.47 13.76 17.86
C ILE A 161 -0.92 13.75 17.23
N ILE A 162 -1.05 14.31 16.01
CA ILE A 162 -2.12 14.00 15.08
C ILE A 162 -1.68 12.78 14.27
N PHE A 163 -2.54 11.78 14.16
CA PHE A 163 -2.30 10.61 13.31
C PHE A 163 -3.46 10.42 12.31
N GLY A 164 -3.13 10.34 11.05
CA GLY A 164 -4.09 10.11 9.96
C GLY A 164 -3.48 9.32 8.80
N PRO A 165 -4.30 8.89 7.84
CA PRO A 165 -5.75 8.97 7.84
C PRO A 165 -6.46 7.77 8.49
N ASP A 166 -5.77 6.63 8.79
CA ASP A 166 -6.41 5.40 9.26
C ASP A 166 -6.59 5.38 10.77
N ARG A 167 -7.87 5.48 11.21
CA ARG A 167 -8.21 5.44 12.63
C ARG A 167 -7.91 4.10 13.29
N ASN A 168 -7.99 2.98 12.54
CA ASN A 168 -7.76 1.66 13.11
C ASN A 168 -6.28 1.44 13.36
N LEU A 169 -5.41 1.80 12.41
CA LEU A 169 -3.97 1.80 12.60
C LEU A 169 -3.58 2.74 13.75
N GLY A 170 -4.14 3.96 13.81
CA GLY A 170 -3.90 4.90 14.89
C GLY A 170 -4.32 4.35 16.27
N ASN A 171 -5.52 3.76 16.37
CA ASN A 171 -5.99 3.11 17.59
C ASN A 171 -5.12 1.91 17.99
N TYR A 172 -4.67 1.11 17.01
CA TYR A 172 -3.74 0.02 17.28
C TYR A 172 -2.42 0.55 17.85
N ILE A 173 -1.83 1.58 17.23
CA ILE A 173 -0.59 2.21 17.72
C ILE A 173 -0.80 2.78 19.14
N ASN A 174 -1.89 3.51 19.39
CA ASN A 174 -2.24 3.99 20.74
C ASN A 174 -2.25 2.84 21.76
N SER A 175 -2.88 1.71 21.41
CA SER A 175 -3.02 0.55 22.32
C SER A 175 -1.69 -0.12 22.68
N ILE A 176 -0.71 -0.13 21.77
CA ILE A 176 0.59 -0.81 21.97
C ILE A 176 1.72 0.11 22.44
N THR A 177 1.49 1.43 22.37
CA THR A 177 2.47 2.45 22.84
C THR A 177 2.03 3.15 24.12
N GLY A 178 0.74 3.04 24.48
CA GLY A 178 0.14 3.77 25.60
C GLY A 178 -0.08 5.26 25.32
N ARG A 179 0.02 5.70 24.07
CA ARG A 179 -0.25 7.09 23.65
C ARG A 179 -1.74 7.33 23.47
N ASP A 180 -2.10 8.60 23.44
CA ASP A 180 -3.45 9.11 23.15
C ASP A 180 -3.35 10.12 22.00
N MET A 181 -3.01 9.64 20.80
CA MET A 181 -2.89 10.46 19.62
C MET A 181 -4.28 10.93 19.15
N LEU A 182 -4.36 12.16 18.65
CA LEU A 182 -5.55 12.70 17.99
C LEU A 182 -5.66 12.07 16.60
N LEU A 183 -6.74 11.33 16.35
CA LEU A 183 -6.88 10.54 15.13
C LEU A 183 -7.82 11.23 14.12
N TRP A 184 -7.42 11.22 12.85
CA TRP A 184 -8.33 11.47 11.74
C TRP A 184 -9.30 10.28 11.58
N ASP A 185 -10.57 10.54 11.25
CA ASP A 185 -11.63 9.52 11.18
C ASP A 185 -11.76 8.92 9.77
N GLY A 186 -10.68 8.34 9.24
CA GLY A 186 -10.65 7.60 7.98
C GLY A 186 -10.43 6.11 8.19
N ALA A 187 -10.74 5.30 7.17
CA ALA A 187 -10.51 3.85 7.20
C ALA A 187 -10.41 3.25 5.80
N CYS A 188 -9.69 2.14 5.69
CA CYS A 188 -9.62 1.34 4.47
C CYS A 188 -10.88 0.48 4.32
N HIS A 189 -11.61 0.61 3.19
CA HIS A 189 -12.86 -0.13 2.97
C HIS A 189 -12.68 -1.65 2.99
N VAL A 190 -11.52 -2.19 2.56
CA VAL A 190 -11.25 -3.63 2.60
C VAL A 190 -11.09 -4.11 4.04
N HIS A 191 -10.27 -3.42 4.84
CA HIS A 191 -9.95 -3.84 6.19
C HIS A 191 -11.11 -3.60 7.19
N GLU A 192 -12.02 -2.67 6.88
CA GLU A 192 -13.24 -2.43 7.65
C GLU A 192 -14.27 -3.57 7.52
N GLN A 193 -14.19 -4.39 6.48
CA GLN A 193 -15.23 -5.38 6.17
C GLN A 193 -14.99 -6.77 6.76
N PHE A 194 -13.87 -7.06 7.38
CA PHE A 194 -13.64 -8.39 7.97
C PHE A 194 -14.62 -8.69 9.11
N SER A 195 -15.22 -9.90 9.04
CA SER A 195 -16.23 -10.36 10.01
C SER A 195 -15.60 -11.14 11.16
N VAL A 196 -15.76 -10.63 12.38
CA VAL A 196 -15.38 -11.33 13.62
C VAL A 196 -16.04 -12.70 13.71
N GLU A 197 -17.35 -12.77 13.45
CA GLU A 197 -18.14 -14.01 13.55
C GLU A 197 -17.63 -15.07 12.58
N LYS A 198 -17.47 -14.72 11.31
CA LYS A 198 -17.00 -15.65 10.28
C LYS A 198 -15.54 -16.09 10.48
N ILE A 199 -14.68 -15.21 11.02
CA ILE A 199 -13.31 -15.58 11.42
C ILE A 199 -13.34 -16.62 12.55
N LEU A 200 -14.22 -16.45 13.54
CA LEU A 200 -14.38 -17.42 14.62
C LEU A 200 -14.95 -18.75 14.12
N GLU A 201 -15.84 -18.74 13.12
CA GLU A 201 -16.32 -19.95 12.46
C GLU A 201 -15.18 -20.69 11.72
N LEU A 202 -14.34 -19.96 10.98
CA LEU A 202 -13.13 -20.54 10.38
C LEU A 202 -12.17 -21.10 11.42
N LYS A 203 -12.00 -20.41 12.55
CA LYS A 203 -11.15 -20.89 13.65
C LYS A 203 -11.67 -22.20 14.26
N LYS A 204 -13.00 -22.44 14.28
CA LYS A 204 -13.56 -23.74 14.69
C LYS A 204 -13.25 -24.85 13.67
N GLN A 205 -13.24 -24.53 12.36
CA GLN A 205 -12.89 -25.47 11.31
C GLN A 205 -11.38 -25.77 11.27
N TYR A 206 -10.56 -24.77 11.58
CA TYR A 206 -9.09 -24.83 11.59
C TYR A 206 -8.57 -24.46 12.99
N PRO A 207 -8.75 -25.30 14.01
CA PRO A 207 -8.48 -24.91 15.42
C PRO A 207 -7.02 -24.58 15.70
N ASN A 208 -6.10 -25.11 14.92
CA ASN A 208 -4.65 -24.87 15.04
C ASN A 208 -4.13 -23.71 14.16
N ALA A 209 -4.98 -23.13 13.30
CA ALA A 209 -4.59 -22.03 12.44
C ALA A 209 -4.21 -20.79 13.24
N ALA A 210 -3.14 -20.11 12.86
CA ALA A 210 -2.83 -18.79 13.37
C ALA A 210 -3.66 -17.72 12.64
N ILE A 211 -4.21 -16.77 13.39
CA ILE A 211 -4.94 -15.63 12.84
C ILE A 211 -3.97 -14.48 12.64
N LEU A 212 -3.76 -14.08 11.39
CA LEU A 212 -2.89 -12.98 10.97
C LEU A 212 -3.75 -11.79 10.60
N VAL A 213 -3.49 -10.62 11.19
CA VAL A 213 -4.34 -9.44 11.01
C VAL A 213 -3.51 -8.22 10.66
N HIS A 214 -3.93 -7.46 9.66
CA HIS A 214 -3.34 -6.16 9.37
C HIS A 214 -3.88 -5.10 10.34
N PRO A 215 -3.08 -4.15 10.81
CA PRO A 215 -3.49 -3.16 11.82
C PRO A 215 -4.55 -2.15 11.33
N GLU A 216 -4.83 -2.07 10.02
CA GLU A 216 -5.97 -1.33 9.47
C GLU A 216 -7.33 -2.00 9.74
N CYS A 217 -7.35 -3.24 10.23
CA CYS A 217 -8.60 -3.91 10.61
C CYS A 217 -9.18 -3.32 11.89
N LYS A 218 -10.53 -3.38 12.00
CA LYS A 218 -11.24 -2.98 13.22
C LYS A 218 -10.62 -3.63 14.46
N GLY A 219 -10.56 -2.90 15.56
CA GLY A 219 -9.99 -3.38 16.82
C GLY A 219 -10.59 -4.71 17.32
N ALA A 220 -11.86 -4.99 17.01
CA ALA A 220 -12.49 -6.26 17.33
C ALA A 220 -11.87 -7.45 16.58
N VAL A 221 -11.47 -7.26 15.32
CA VAL A 221 -10.74 -8.26 14.51
C VAL A 221 -9.31 -8.40 15.01
N SER A 222 -8.64 -7.28 15.30
CA SER A 222 -7.25 -7.29 15.82
C SER A 222 -7.12 -8.02 17.16
N LYS A 223 -8.17 -8.02 18.00
CA LYS A 223 -8.19 -8.78 19.27
C LYS A 223 -8.25 -10.31 19.09
N LEU A 224 -8.59 -10.81 17.91
CA LEU A 224 -8.58 -12.25 17.60
C LEU A 224 -7.20 -12.75 17.15
N ALA A 225 -6.28 -11.84 16.86
CA ALA A 225 -5.03 -12.14 16.16
C ALA A 225 -4.01 -12.87 17.05
N ASP A 226 -3.39 -13.89 16.50
CA ASP A 226 -2.13 -14.42 17.00
C ASP A 226 -0.96 -13.49 16.62
N LYS A 227 -1.11 -12.75 15.50
CA LYS A 227 -0.16 -11.74 15.05
C LYS A 227 -0.86 -10.57 14.37
N VAL A 228 -0.63 -9.35 14.87
CA VAL A 228 -0.93 -8.11 14.16
C VAL A 228 0.38 -7.55 13.62
N ALA A 229 0.44 -7.27 12.32
CA ALA A 229 1.63 -6.70 11.68
C ALA A 229 1.30 -6.12 10.29
N SER A 230 2.25 -5.35 9.73
CA SER A 230 2.21 -4.95 8.32
C SER A 230 2.17 -6.15 7.38
N THR A 231 1.85 -5.94 6.11
CA THR A 231 1.82 -6.99 5.09
C THR A 231 3.14 -7.78 5.03
N ALA A 232 4.28 -7.07 5.02
CA ALA A 232 5.60 -7.70 5.07
C ALA A 232 5.83 -8.46 6.40
N GLY A 233 5.37 -7.90 7.52
CA GLY A 233 5.45 -8.53 8.83
C GLY A 233 4.61 -9.81 8.94
N LEU A 234 3.42 -9.85 8.33
CA LEU A 234 2.57 -11.05 8.25
C LEU A 234 3.23 -12.14 7.40
N LEU A 235 3.80 -11.78 6.25
CA LEU A 235 4.55 -12.72 5.40
C LEU A 235 5.75 -13.29 6.16
N LYS A 236 6.53 -12.44 6.82
CA LYS A 236 7.68 -12.87 7.64
C LYS A 236 7.27 -13.84 8.75
N TYR A 237 6.17 -13.54 9.45
CA TYR A 237 5.63 -14.44 10.47
C TYR A 237 5.20 -15.78 9.88
N ALA A 238 4.52 -15.77 8.73
CA ALA A 238 4.13 -16.99 8.04
C ALA A 238 5.34 -17.86 7.66
N ILE A 239 6.43 -17.26 7.19
CA ILE A 239 7.68 -17.97 6.84
C ILE A 239 8.34 -18.61 8.07
N THR A 240 8.43 -17.87 9.16
CA THR A 240 9.20 -18.28 10.36
C THR A 240 8.41 -19.12 11.37
N SER A 241 7.09 -19.15 11.27
CA SER A 241 6.21 -19.89 12.17
C SER A 241 6.18 -21.38 11.86
N ASP A 242 6.10 -22.22 12.90
CA ASP A 242 5.90 -23.68 12.78
C ASP A 242 4.44 -24.06 12.45
N LYS A 243 3.53 -23.10 12.45
CA LYS A 243 2.12 -23.31 12.09
C LYS A 243 1.99 -23.70 10.61
N LYS A 244 0.99 -24.52 10.32
CA LYS A 244 0.69 -24.98 8.97
C LYS A 244 -0.51 -24.27 8.34
N ASP A 245 -1.48 -23.87 9.15
CA ASP A 245 -2.69 -23.20 8.73
C ASP A 245 -2.69 -21.75 9.22
N PHE A 246 -3.11 -20.83 8.36
CA PHE A 246 -3.19 -19.41 8.66
C PHE A 246 -4.52 -18.84 8.14
N ILE A 247 -5.25 -18.14 9.01
CA ILE A 247 -6.40 -17.31 8.62
C ILE A 247 -5.86 -15.88 8.48
N VAL A 248 -5.97 -15.31 7.27
CA VAL A 248 -5.29 -14.06 6.92
C VAL A 248 -6.32 -12.95 6.71
N ALA A 249 -6.38 -12.00 7.65
CA ALA A 249 -7.25 -10.82 7.60
C ALA A 249 -6.46 -9.61 7.09
N THR A 250 -6.23 -9.59 5.80
CA THR A 250 -5.76 -8.46 4.99
C THR A 250 -6.16 -8.69 3.54
N GLU A 251 -5.83 -7.78 2.65
CA GLU A 251 -6.11 -7.91 1.21
C GLU A 251 -5.51 -9.20 0.64
N SER A 252 -6.31 -9.93 -0.14
CA SER A 252 -6.02 -11.32 -0.52
C SER A 252 -4.84 -11.50 -1.48
N GLY A 253 -4.38 -10.46 -2.17
CA GLY A 253 -3.23 -10.51 -3.08
C GLY A 253 -1.95 -11.01 -2.42
N ILE A 254 -1.75 -10.73 -1.12
CA ILE A 254 -0.60 -11.22 -0.35
C ILE A 254 -0.51 -12.76 -0.33
N LEU A 255 -1.65 -13.45 -0.47
CA LEU A 255 -1.69 -14.91 -0.43
C LEU A 255 -0.89 -15.54 -1.59
N HIS A 256 -0.72 -14.81 -2.70
CA HIS A 256 0.13 -15.26 -3.81
C HIS A 256 1.59 -15.43 -3.34
N GLU A 257 2.17 -14.39 -2.75
CA GLU A 257 3.54 -14.47 -2.21
C GLU A 257 3.65 -15.42 -1.01
N MET A 258 2.64 -15.47 -0.14
CA MET A 258 2.63 -16.43 0.98
C MET A 258 2.69 -17.88 0.46
N ARG A 259 1.88 -18.24 -0.53
CA ARG A 259 1.89 -19.59 -1.14
C ARG A 259 3.18 -19.87 -1.90
N LYS A 260 3.73 -18.89 -2.57
CA LYS A 260 5.00 -18.98 -3.30
C LYS A 260 6.20 -19.23 -2.36
N LYS A 261 6.22 -18.54 -1.20
CA LYS A 261 7.30 -18.68 -0.20
C LYS A 261 7.14 -19.89 0.71
N CYS A 262 5.90 -20.33 0.94
CA CYS A 262 5.58 -21.43 1.85
C CYS A 262 4.55 -22.37 1.20
N PRO A 263 4.94 -23.11 0.14
CA PRO A 263 4.00 -23.96 -0.62
C PRO A 263 3.42 -25.12 0.22
N GLU A 264 4.06 -25.46 1.33
CA GLU A 264 3.63 -26.51 2.26
C GLU A 264 2.63 -26.03 3.31
N LYS A 265 2.28 -24.74 3.33
CA LYS A 265 1.37 -24.12 4.28
C LYS A 265 0.05 -23.73 3.65
N ASN A 266 -1.01 -23.74 4.44
CA ASN A 266 -2.35 -23.41 4.01
C ASN A 266 -2.72 -21.98 4.44
N PHE A 267 -3.07 -21.14 3.49
CA PHE A 267 -3.45 -19.76 3.70
C PHE A 267 -4.90 -19.54 3.31
N ILE A 268 -5.73 -19.24 4.30
CA ILE A 268 -7.18 -19.09 4.22
C ILE A 268 -7.50 -17.60 4.34
N PRO A 269 -8.09 -16.97 3.32
CA PRO A 269 -8.49 -15.57 3.42
C PRO A 269 -9.61 -15.42 4.45
N ALA A 270 -9.47 -14.46 5.35
CA ALA A 270 -10.54 -14.11 6.29
C ALA A 270 -11.76 -13.59 5.53
N PRO A 271 -12.98 -14.03 5.86
CA PRO A 271 -14.17 -13.62 5.14
C PRO A 271 -14.65 -12.23 5.56
N PRO A 272 -15.21 -11.46 4.60
CA PRO A 272 -15.89 -10.21 4.89
C PRO A 272 -17.27 -10.42 5.50
N GLU A 273 -17.86 -9.34 6.03
CA GLU A 273 -19.25 -9.33 6.55
C GLU A 273 -20.25 -9.68 5.45
N ASP A 274 -20.11 -9.07 4.27
CA ASP A 274 -20.88 -9.41 3.08
C ASP A 274 -20.08 -10.38 2.19
N SER A 275 -20.57 -11.60 2.03
CA SER A 275 -19.97 -12.65 1.21
C SER A 275 -20.47 -12.69 -0.24
N THR A 276 -21.32 -11.74 -0.64
CA THR A 276 -21.83 -11.66 -2.03
C THR A 276 -20.83 -11.09 -3.02
N CYS A 277 -19.73 -10.52 -2.50
CA CYS A 277 -18.62 -10.00 -3.30
C CYS A 277 -17.28 -10.59 -2.82
N ALA A 278 -16.25 -10.49 -3.64
CA ALA A 278 -14.86 -10.77 -3.25
C ALA A 278 -14.29 -9.60 -2.41
N CYS A 279 -14.95 -9.29 -1.28
CA CYS A 279 -14.75 -8.02 -0.56
C CYS A 279 -13.47 -7.97 0.27
N ASN A 280 -12.64 -9.00 0.23
CA ASN A 280 -11.27 -9.00 0.74
C ASN A 280 -10.22 -8.68 -0.35
N GLU A 281 -10.67 -8.23 -1.53
CA GLU A 281 -9.84 -7.74 -2.61
C GLU A 281 -10.00 -6.22 -2.78
N CYS A 282 -8.91 -5.54 -3.05
CA CYS A 282 -8.93 -4.12 -3.36
C CYS A 282 -9.22 -3.91 -4.86
N ASN A 283 -10.42 -3.41 -5.17
CA ASN A 283 -10.82 -3.14 -6.56
C ASN A 283 -9.87 -2.17 -7.28
N PHE A 284 -9.29 -1.22 -6.56
CA PHE A 284 -8.32 -0.29 -7.13
C PHE A 284 -7.02 -0.99 -7.54
N MET A 285 -6.52 -1.92 -6.72
CA MET A 285 -5.33 -2.72 -7.07
C MET A 285 -5.58 -3.61 -8.29
N ARG A 286 -6.81 -4.09 -8.49
CA ARG A 286 -7.21 -4.94 -9.62
C ARG A 286 -7.36 -4.18 -10.94
N LEU A 287 -7.31 -2.85 -10.94
CA LEU A 287 -7.30 -2.04 -12.17
C LEU A 287 -6.00 -2.20 -12.95
N ASN A 288 -4.91 -2.59 -12.30
CA ASN A 288 -3.65 -2.92 -12.95
C ASN A 288 -3.71 -4.33 -13.54
N THR A 289 -3.72 -4.43 -14.87
CA THR A 289 -3.73 -5.69 -15.61
C THR A 289 -2.48 -5.83 -16.47
N LEU A 290 -2.14 -7.04 -16.92
CA LEU A 290 -1.01 -7.24 -17.84
C LEU A 290 -1.18 -6.46 -19.14
N GLU A 291 -2.39 -6.36 -19.68
CA GLU A 291 -2.68 -5.60 -20.90
C GLU A 291 -2.41 -4.10 -20.69
N LYS A 292 -2.86 -3.52 -19.56
CA LYS A 292 -2.58 -2.13 -19.23
C LYS A 292 -1.10 -1.90 -18.98
N LEU A 293 -0.43 -2.81 -18.28
CA LEU A 293 1.02 -2.74 -18.05
C LEU A 293 1.81 -2.79 -19.37
N TYR A 294 1.45 -3.70 -20.28
CA TYR A 294 2.06 -3.76 -21.61
C TYR A 294 1.87 -2.45 -22.38
N ASN A 295 0.64 -1.94 -22.42
CA ASN A 295 0.34 -0.66 -23.07
C ASN A 295 1.08 0.50 -22.42
N THR A 296 1.17 0.53 -21.10
CA THR A 296 1.91 1.55 -20.34
C THR A 296 3.38 1.57 -20.75
N LEU A 297 4.01 0.42 -20.85
CA LEU A 297 5.41 0.31 -21.28
C LEU A 297 5.58 0.69 -22.76
N LYS A 298 4.67 0.25 -23.63
CA LYS A 298 4.73 0.49 -25.06
C LYS A 298 4.60 1.96 -25.41
N TYR A 299 3.69 2.65 -24.76
CA TYR A 299 3.33 4.05 -25.07
C TYR A 299 3.92 5.04 -24.05
N GLU A 300 4.56 4.56 -22.97
CA GLU A 300 5.13 5.36 -21.87
C GLU A 300 4.10 6.33 -21.25
N TRP A 301 2.90 5.82 -21.05
CA TRP A 301 1.76 6.58 -20.49
C TRP A 301 0.80 5.62 -19.76
N PRO A 302 0.10 6.06 -18.71
CA PRO A 302 0.07 7.42 -18.14
C PRO A 302 1.26 7.70 -17.20
N GLU A 303 1.73 8.93 -17.22
CA GLU A 303 2.75 9.42 -16.29
C GLU A 303 2.10 10.09 -15.07
N VAL A 304 2.62 9.79 -13.89
CA VAL A 304 2.24 10.45 -12.65
C VAL A 304 2.94 11.80 -12.58
N THR A 305 2.15 12.85 -12.35
CA THR A 305 2.65 14.21 -12.14
C THR A 305 2.23 14.72 -10.77
N VAL A 306 3.09 15.46 -10.12
CA VAL A 306 2.83 16.13 -8.85
C VAL A 306 3.17 17.62 -9.05
N ASP A 307 2.33 18.49 -8.52
CA ASP A 307 2.63 19.93 -8.51
C ASP A 307 3.97 20.17 -7.81
N GLU A 308 4.82 21.03 -8.41
CA GLU A 308 6.19 21.25 -7.96
C GLU A 308 6.26 21.76 -6.52
N ALA A 309 5.41 22.74 -6.16
CA ALA A 309 5.38 23.29 -4.81
C ALA A 309 4.89 22.24 -3.79
N VAL A 310 3.93 21.40 -4.17
CA VAL A 310 3.47 20.29 -3.32
C VAL A 310 4.58 19.25 -3.16
N ALA A 311 5.31 18.91 -4.23
CA ALA A 311 6.38 17.93 -4.20
C ALA A 311 7.56 18.37 -3.31
N GLU A 312 7.93 19.66 -3.35
CA GLU A 312 8.98 20.26 -2.50
C GLU A 312 8.68 20.15 -1.00
N GLU A 313 7.42 20.27 -0.60
CA GLU A 313 7.01 20.08 0.80
C GLU A 313 6.84 18.59 1.13
N ALA A 314 6.18 17.83 0.30
CA ALA A 314 5.89 16.39 0.54
C ALA A 314 7.15 15.51 0.58
N VAL A 315 8.23 15.90 -0.09
CA VAL A 315 9.49 15.13 -0.05
C VAL A 315 10.14 15.10 1.34
N LYS A 316 9.95 16.15 2.13
CA LYS A 316 10.58 16.28 3.46
C LYS A 316 10.11 15.19 4.43
N PRO A 317 8.79 15.02 4.69
CA PRO A 317 8.30 13.96 5.59
C PRO A 317 8.53 12.53 5.04
N ILE A 318 8.55 12.35 3.71
CA ILE A 318 8.88 11.05 3.10
C ILE A 318 10.35 10.70 3.34
N LYS A 319 11.28 11.63 3.09
CA LYS A 319 12.71 11.41 3.37
C LYS A 319 12.96 11.17 4.85
N LYS A 320 12.31 11.92 5.74
CA LYS A 320 12.41 11.72 7.19
C LYS A 320 11.97 10.30 7.59
N MET A 321 10.89 9.78 7.00
CA MET A 321 10.48 8.39 7.18
C MET A 321 11.58 7.41 6.76
N LEU A 322 12.16 7.58 5.57
CA LEU A 322 13.19 6.69 5.04
C LEU A 322 14.46 6.72 5.91
N GLU A 323 14.91 7.91 6.32
CA GLU A 323 16.07 8.08 7.19
C GLU A 323 15.89 7.43 8.57
N ILE A 324 14.71 7.58 9.18
CA ILE A 324 14.41 6.93 10.46
C ILE A 324 14.36 5.41 10.28
N SER A 325 13.72 4.95 9.22
CA SER A 325 13.62 3.50 8.92
C SER A 325 15.00 2.88 8.70
N GLU A 326 15.89 3.53 7.95
CA GLU A 326 17.26 3.07 7.74
C GLU A 326 18.05 2.96 9.05
N LYS A 327 17.94 3.98 9.93
CA LYS A 327 18.59 3.97 11.26
C LYS A 327 18.08 2.83 12.15
N LEU A 328 16.83 2.41 11.95
CA LEU A 328 16.18 1.31 12.69
C LEU A 328 16.40 -0.06 12.05
N GLY A 329 17.06 -0.13 10.89
CA GLY A 329 17.31 -1.37 10.15
C GLY A 329 16.05 -1.99 9.53
N LEU A 330 15.11 -1.15 9.12
CA LEU A 330 13.83 -1.50 8.50
C LEU A 330 13.88 -1.34 6.97
#